data_163becd8fe8a0296a035aedd5ee4f115
#
_entry.id   163becd8fe8a0296a035aedd5ee4f115
#
_cell.length_a   1.000
_cell.length_b   1.000
_cell.length_c   1.000
_cell.angle_alpha   90.00
_cell.angle_beta   90.00
_cell.angle_gamma   90.00
#
_symmetry.space_group_name_H-M   'P 1'
#
loop_
_entity.id
_entity.type
_entity.pdbx_description
1 polymer ?
#
loop_
_entity_poly.entity_id
_entity_poly.type
_entity_poly.pdbx_seq_one_letter_code
_entity_poly.pdbx_strand_id
1 'polypeptide(L)'
;MLKVSKSAVSNYKKRDRLPSYALPIIVNELKSRGLDIDFKKLTDTTDFQLNKTIVFIVTGGISAYKAPEIIRRFRDLKYRVIPVMTYGASKFITQLTLSSVAEEKCYSDIFNLSDESEMGHIKLARCADIILVAPASANFISKIASGMSNDLSTTLILASEAPVYICPAMNPSMWSNTVTQENIKKLKSRSFNFIGPEEGLSACGEFGFSRLSDTQKIISFIEQSITKLSLIHI
;
A
#
# COMPACT_ATOMS: atom_id res chain seq x y z
N MET A 1 27.48 9.86 -10.05
CA MET A 1 27.05 9.24 -11.34
C MET A 1 26.00 8.18 -11.03
N LEU A 2 24.73 8.46 -11.36
CA LEU A 2 23.68 7.44 -11.25
C LEU A 2 24.08 6.25 -12.14
N LYS A 3 24.44 5.14 -11.54
CA LYS A 3 24.61 3.85 -12.26
C LYS A 3 23.24 3.30 -12.63
N VAL A 4 22.49 4.06 -13.45
CA VAL A 4 21.21 3.60 -13.98
C VAL A 4 21.53 2.89 -15.28
N SER A 5 21.11 1.64 -15.41
CA SER A 5 21.32 0.87 -16.64
C SER A 5 20.60 1.54 -17.83
N LYS A 6 21.15 1.37 -19.05
CA LYS A 6 20.50 1.87 -20.27
C LYS A 6 19.05 1.39 -20.42
N SER A 7 18.74 0.19 -19.93
CA SER A 7 17.38 -0.36 -19.90
C SER A 7 16.46 0.38 -18.95
N ALA A 8 16.93 0.83 -17.80
CA ALA A 8 16.14 1.62 -16.87
C ALA A 8 15.82 3.01 -17.44
N VAL A 9 16.79 3.67 -18.09
CA VAL A 9 16.56 4.96 -18.76
C VAL A 9 15.54 4.79 -19.92
N SER A 10 15.63 3.71 -20.69
CA SER A 10 14.66 3.40 -21.75
C SER A 10 13.26 3.15 -21.20
N ASN A 11 13.15 2.48 -20.06
CA ASN A 11 11.88 2.26 -19.38
C ASN A 11 11.28 3.55 -18.81
N TYR A 12 12.11 4.49 -18.33
CA TYR A 12 11.64 5.82 -17.91
C TYR A 12 11.15 6.64 -19.10
N LYS A 13 11.84 6.60 -20.25
CA LYS A 13 11.39 7.23 -21.49
C LYS A 13 10.05 6.69 -22.00
N LYS A 14 9.84 5.37 -21.93
CA LYS A 14 8.57 4.74 -22.35
C LYS A 14 7.41 5.06 -21.44
N ARG A 15 7.67 5.39 -20.17
CA ARG A 15 6.62 5.64 -19.16
C ARG A 15 6.36 7.11 -18.92
N ASP A 16 7.16 7.99 -19.50
CA ASP A 16 7.15 9.46 -19.28
C ASP A 16 7.18 9.86 -17.78
N ARG A 17 7.76 9.00 -16.92
CA ARG A 17 7.75 9.13 -15.47
C ARG A 17 9.06 8.67 -14.86
N LEU A 18 9.58 9.47 -13.93
CA LEU A 18 10.70 9.10 -13.07
C LEU A 18 10.16 8.53 -11.75
N PRO A 19 10.82 7.51 -11.17
CA PRO A 19 10.47 7.03 -9.83
C PRO A 19 10.67 8.15 -8.80
N SER A 20 9.82 8.19 -7.78
CA SER A 20 9.84 9.23 -6.73
C SER A 20 11.21 9.36 -6.04
N TYR A 21 11.92 8.25 -5.84
CA TYR A 21 13.26 8.25 -5.25
C TYR A 21 14.35 8.84 -6.16
N ALA A 22 14.12 8.92 -7.47
CA ALA A 22 15.14 9.42 -8.40
C ALA A 22 15.20 10.95 -8.45
N LEU A 23 14.13 11.64 -8.09
CA LEU A 23 14.05 13.11 -8.15
C LEU A 23 15.06 13.81 -7.22
N PRO A 24 15.15 13.46 -5.93
CA PRO A 24 16.15 14.06 -5.02
C PRO A 24 17.58 13.82 -5.49
N ILE A 25 17.86 12.65 -6.05
CA ILE A 25 19.20 12.27 -6.55
C ILE A 25 19.54 13.10 -7.79
N ILE A 26 18.58 13.31 -8.70
CA ILE A 26 18.76 14.12 -9.91
C ILE A 26 18.95 15.59 -9.54
N VAL A 27 18.15 16.11 -8.62
CA VAL A 27 18.26 17.51 -8.16
C VAL A 27 19.62 17.77 -7.51
N ASN A 28 20.10 16.87 -6.65
CA ASN A 28 21.41 16.99 -6.03
C ASN A 28 22.54 16.93 -7.07
N GLU A 29 22.44 16.04 -8.06
CA GLU A 29 23.41 15.96 -9.15
C GLU A 29 23.41 17.20 -10.04
N LEU A 30 22.26 17.78 -10.32
CA LEU A 30 22.12 19.01 -11.11
C LEU A 30 22.66 20.22 -10.34
N LYS A 31 22.39 20.30 -9.04
CA LYS A 31 22.98 21.33 -8.16
C LYS A 31 24.52 21.22 -8.09
N SER A 32 25.06 20.01 -8.00
CA SER A 32 26.53 19.79 -8.00
C SER A 32 27.20 20.22 -9.29
N ARG A 33 26.46 20.30 -10.40
CA ARG A 33 26.92 20.78 -11.71
C ARG A 33 26.69 22.30 -11.91
N GLY A 34 26.27 23.03 -10.86
CA GLY A 34 26.05 24.47 -10.91
C GLY A 34 24.76 24.89 -11.62
N LEU A 35 23.86 23.96 -11.85
CA LEU A 35 22.51 24.24 -12.38
C LEU A 35 21.58 24.50 -11.20
N ASP A 36 21.27 25.78 -10.98
CA ASP A 36 20.29 26.18 -9.97
C ASP A 36 18.88 25.89 -10.50
N ILE A 37 18.35 24.75 -10.09
CA ILE A 37 17.00 24.32 -10.45
C ILE A 37 16.12 24.53 -9.22
N ASP A 38 15.18 25.46 -9.34
CA ASP A 38 14.15 25.65 -8.35
C ASP A 38 13.25 24.40 -8.28
N PHE A 39 13.41 23.65 -7.19
CA PHE A 39 12.62 22.44 -6.93
C PHE A 39 11.10 22.72 -6.99
N LYS A 40 10.66 23.92 -6.55
CA LYS A 40 9.27 24.34 -6.67
C LYS A 40 8.83 24.43 -8.13
N LYS A 41 9.66 24.96 -9.03
CA LYS A 41 9.30 25.02 -10.46
C LYS A 41 9.24 23.67 -11.13
N LEU A 42 9.98 22.66 -10.66
CA LEU A 42 9.86 21.28 -11.15
C LEU A 42 8.62 20.56 -10.59
N THR A 43 8.13 20.99 -9.43
CA THR A 43 6.92 20.44 -8.80
C THR A 43 5.66 21.27 -9.11
N ASP A 44 5.78 22.55 -9.44
CA ASP A 44 4.66 23.45 -9.77
C ASP A 44 4.20 23.39 -11.24
N THR A 45 4.94 22.71 -12.11
CA THR A 45 4.37 22.31 -13.40
C THR A 45 3.33 21.24 -13.12
N THR A 46 2.08 21.57 -13.34
CA THR A 46 0.84 20.85 -13.02
C THR A 46 0.75 19.41 -13.54
N ASP A 47 1.78 18.90 -14.20
CA ASP A 47 1.91 17.53 -14.68
C ASP A 47 2.87 16.63 -13.86
N PHE A 48 3.58 17.18 -12.88
CA PHE A 48 4.47 16.44 -11.98
C PHE A 48 3.88 16.20 -10.60
N GLN A 49 2.60 15.95 -10.50
CA GLN A 49 2.10 15.22 -9.34
C GLN A 49 2.72 13.83 -9.41
N LEU A 50 3.75 13.62 -8.60
CA LEU A 50 4.30 12.31 -8.29
C LEU A 50 3.13 11.42 -7.87
N ASN A 51 2.54 10.68 -8.82
CA ASN A 51 1.46 9.75 -8.53
C ASN A 51 2.05 8.67 -7.63
N LYS A 52 1.95 8.88 -6.31
CA LYS A 52 2.39 7.90 -5.33
C LYS A 52 1.66 6.60 -5.55
N THR A 53 2.40 5.52 -5.46
CA THR A 53 1.86 4.18 -5.67
C THR A 53 1.47 3.56 -4.33
N ILE A 54 0.22 3.19 -4.19
CA ILE A 54 -0.30 2.41 -3.07
C ILE A 54 -0.42 0.95 -3.51
N VAL A 55 0.34 0.05 -2.90
CA VAL A 55 0.05 -1.38 -2.98
C VAL A 55 -1.06 -1.68 -1.98
N PHE A 56 -2.24 -2.00 -2.49
CA PHE A 56 -3.46 -2.16 -1.70
C PHE A 56 -3.77 -3.63 -1.50
N ILE A 57 -3.51 -4.15 -0.30
CA ILE A 57 -3.71 -5.56 0.05
C ILE A 57 -5.10 -5.76 0.65
N VAL A 58 -5.90 -6.64 0.02
CA VAL A 58 -7.22 -7.05 0.51
C VAL A 58 -7.12 -8.44 1.12
N THR A 59 -7.54 -8.58 2.39
CA THR A 59 -7.58 -9.88 3.07
C THR A 59 -9.01 -10.39 3.26
N GLY A 60 -9.14 -11.66 3.68
CA GLY A 60 -10.45 -12.31 3.84
C GLY A 60 -11.26 -11.74 5.00
N GLY A 61 -12.50 -11.40 4.72
CA GLY A 61 -13.48 -10.91 5.68
C GLY A 61 -14.60 -10.15 4.98
N ILE A 62 -15.77 -10.08 5.61
CA ILE A 62 -16.95 -9.42 5.01
C ILE A 62 -16.63 -7.98 4.59
N SER A 63 -15.82 -7.24 5.35
CA SER A 63 -15.45 -5.85 5.05
C SER A 63 -14.65 -5.69 3.74
N ALA A 64 -14.26 -6.77 3.06
CA ALA A 64 -13.61 -6.71 1.74
C ALA A 64 -14.48 -6.02 0.68
N TYR A 65 -15.82 -6.00 0.85
CA TYR A 65 -16.72 -5.29 -0.06
C TYR A 65 -16.48 -3.78 -0.09
N LYS A 66 -15.82 -3.21 0.93
CA LYS A 66 -15.46 -1.78 0.97
C LYS A 66 -14.21 -1.44 0.18
N ALA A 67 -13.38 -2.44 -0.17
CA ALA A 67 -12.12 -2.22 -0.88
C ALA A 67 -12.29 -1.45 -2.20
N PRO A 68 -13.30 -1.72 -3.07
CA PRO A 68 -13.52 -0.96 -4.29
C PRO A 68 -13.75 0.53 -4.05
N GLU A 69 -14.49 0.88 -3.02
CA GLU A 69 -14.74 2.29 -2.66
C GLU A 69 -13.44 2.98 -2.23
N ILE A 70 -12.66 2.35 -1.36
CA ILE A 70 -11.38 2.88 -0.88
C ILE A 70 -10.41 3.08 -2.07
N ILE A 71 -10.31 2.10 -2.98
CA ILE A 71 -9.48 2.18 -4.19
C ILE A 71 -9.92 3.37 -5.05
N ARG A 72 -11.22 3.52 -5.31
CA ARG A 72 -11.76 4.63 -6.12
C ARG A 72 -11.40 5.98 -5.52
N ARG A 73 -11.56 6.15 -4.20
CA ARG A 73 -11.22 7.40 -3.52
C ARG A 73 -9.74 7.76 -3.63
N PHE A 74 -8.84 6.81 -3.49
CA PHE A 74 -7.42 7.06 -3.72
C PHE A 74 -7.11 7.42 -5.17
N ARG A 75 -7.78 6.80 -6.14
CA ARG A 75 -7.63 7.15 -7.56
C ARG A 75 -8.16 8.56 -7.87
N ASP A 76 -9.28 8.96 -7.27
CA ASP A 76 -9.80 10.34 -7.39
C ASP A 76 -8.75 11.36 -6.92
N LEU A 77 -7.96 11.00 -5.90
CA LEU A 77 -6.82 11.77 -5.40
C LEU A 77 -5.52 11.57 -6.20
N LYS A 78 -5.61 10.94 -7.39
CA LYS A 78 -4.49 10.72 -8.31
C LYS A 78 -3.40 9.77 -7.79
N TYR A 79 -3.70 8.91 -6.82
CA TYR A 79 -2.82 7.81 -6.49
C TYR A 79 -2.92 6.70 -7.53
N ARG A 80 -1.79 6.10 -7.85
CA ARG A 80 -1.78 4.80 -8.51
C ARG A 80 -2.05 3.73 -7.47
N VAL A 81 -3.11 2.93 -7.64
CA VAL A 81 -3.46 1.87 -6.68
C VAL A 81 -3.30 0.52 -7.34
N ILE A 82 -2.38 -0.31 -6.84
CA ILE A 82 -2.15 -1.67 -7.34
C ILE A 82 -2.77 -2.65 -6.34
N PRO A 83 -3.89 -3.29 -6.69
CA PRO A 83 -4.55 -4.22 -5.80
C PRO A 83 -3.81 -5.56 -5.73
N VAL A 84 -3.69 -6.07 -4.51
CA VAL A 84 -3.19 -7.41 -4.21
C VAL A 84 -4.22 -8.13 -3.36
N MET A 85 -4.56 -9.35 -3.71
CA MET A 85 -5.63 -10.08 -3.06
C MET A 85 -5.13 -11.40 -2.48
N THR A 86 -5.43 -11.64 -1.19
CA THR A 86 -5.18 -12.95 -0.59
C THR A 86 -6.21 -13.98 -1.05
N TYR A 87 -5.89 -15.27 -0.94
CA TYR A 87 -6.86 -16.34 -1.19
C TYR A 87 -8.14 -16.18 -0.35
N GLY A 88 -8.02 -15.75 0.92
CA GLY A 88 -9.19 -15.48 1.75
C GLY A 88 -10.07 -14.35 1.22
N ALA A 89 -9.48 -13.34 0.61
CA ALA A 89 -10.24 -12.23 0.02
C ALA A 89 -11.07 -12.66 -1.19
N SER A 90 -10.57 -13.63 -1.99
CA SER A 90 -11.28 -14.14 -3.18
C SER A 90 -12.63 -14.81 -2.87
N LYS A 91 -12.89 -15.12 -1.60
CA LYS A 91 -14.18 -15.65 -1.14
C LYS A 91 -15.23 -14.56 -0.90
N PHE A 92 -14.81 -13.29 -0.87
CA PHE A 92 -15.69 -12.14 -0.59
C PHE A 92 -15.78 -11.16 -1.75
N ILE A 93 -14.73 -11.07 -2.58
CA ILE A 93 -14.66 -10.16 -3.72
C ILE A 93 -13.84 -10.80 -4.85
N THR A 94 -14.08 -10.39 -6.09
CA THR A 94 -13.37 -10.92 -7.25
C THR A 94 -12.16 -10.07 -7.65
N GLN A 95 -11.16 -10.70 -8.28
CA GLN A 95 -10.04 -9.99 -8.90
C GLN A 95 -10.53 -9.00 -9.96
N LEU A 96 -11.55 -9.40 -10.74
CA LEU A 96 -12.13 -8.56 -11.78
C LEU A 96 -12.68 -7.25 -11.19
N THR A 97 -13.37 -7.30 -10.06
CA THR A 97 -13.89 -6.09 -9.39
C THR A 97 -12.76 -5.16 -8.99
N LEU A 98 -11.71 -5.69 -8.35
CA LEU A 98 -10.57 -4.88 -7.90
C LEU A 98 -9.79 -4.30 -9.08
N SER A 99 -9.52 -5.10 -10.11
CA SER A 99 -8.82 -4.66 -11.32
C SER A 99 -9.58 -3.55 -12.05
N SER A 100 -10.90 -3.73 -12.21
CA SER A 100 -11.74 -2.76 -12.93
C SER A 100 -11.80 -1.41 -12.22
N VAL A 101 -11.88 -1.41 -10.88
CA VAL A 101 -11.95 -0.16 -10.10
C VAL A 101 -10.57 0.50 -10.00
N ALA A 102 -9.51 -0.28 -9.92
CA ALA A 102 -8.15 0.24 -9.85
C ALA A 102 -7.60 0.69 -11.21
N GLU A 103 -8.18 0.21 -12.33
CA GLU A 103 -7.62 0.30 -13.68
C GLU A 103 -6.18 -0.23 -13.76
N GLU A 104 -5.91 -1.20 -12.90
CA GLU A 104 -4.63 -1.88 -12.76
C GLU A 104 -4.88 -3.38 -12.57
N LYS A 105 -3.90 -4.20 -12.91
CA LYS A 105 -3.97 -5.64 -12.67
C LYS A 105 -4.04 -5.92 -11.17
N CYS A 106 -4.95 -6.82 -10.76
CA CYS A 106 -4.99 -7.34 -9.41
C CYS A 106 -4.12 -8.60 -9.31
N TYR A 107 -3.17 -8.58 -8.39
CA TYR A 107 -2.24 -9.69 -8.16
C TYR A 107 -2.72 -10.58 -7.00
N SER A 108 -2.55 -11.89 -7.11
CA SER A 108 -3.01 -12.82 -6.06
C SER A 108 -2.05 -13.98 -5.81
N ASP A 109 -1.22 -14.34 -6.78
CA ASP A 109 -0.35 -15.51 -6.72
C ASP A 109 1.10 -15.10 -6.91
N ILE A 110 1.97 -15.62 -6.03
CA ILE A 110 3.43 -15.38 -6.09
C ILE A 110 4.09 -16.14 -7.25
N PHE A 111 3.48 -17.25 -7.67
CA PHE A 111 4.03 -18.17 -8.69
C PHE A 111 3.36 -18.05 -10.06
N ASN A 112 2.58 -17.01 -10.27
CA ASN A 112 2.00 -16.78 -11.59
C ASN A 112 3.09 -16.33 -12.59
N LEU A 113 3.43 -17.21 -13.53
CA LEU A 113 4.51 -16.99 -14.51
C LEU A 113 4.32 -15.75 -15.38
N SER A 114 3.08 -15.39 -15.71
CA SER A 114 2.78 -14.16 -16.44
C SER A 114 3.07 -12.93 -15.58
N ASP A 115 2.77 -12.97 -14.30
CA ASP A 115 3.00 -11.87 -13.36
C ASP A 115 4.49 -11.70 -13.05
N GLU A 116 5.23 -12.80 -12.92
CA GLU A 116 6.67 -12.79 -12.68
C GLU A 116 7.46 -12.20 -13.87
N SER A 117 7.02 -12.45 -15.09
CA SER A 117 7.64 -11.86 -16.29
C SER A 117 7.33 -10.37 -16.47
N GLU A 118 6.13 -9.93 -16.09
CA GLU A 118 5.70 -8.53 -16.21
C GLU A 118 6.16 -7.68 -15.02
N MET A 119 5.84 -8.11 -13.81
CA MET A 119 6.15 -7.41 -12.57
C MET A 119 6.25 -8.39 -11.39
N GLY A 120 7.40 -9.05 -11.22
CA GLY A 120 7.65 -9.96 -10.10
C GLY A 120 7.46 -9.28 -8.73
N HIS A 121 7.27 -10.10 -7.69
CA HIS A 121 7.00 -9.62 -6.31
C HIS A 121 8.01 -8.56 -5.82
N ILE A 122 9.27 -8.66 -6.20
CA ILE A 122 10.30 -7.66 -5.85
C ILE A 122 10.02 -6.30 -6.51
N LYS A 123 9.58 -6.28 -7.76
CA LYS A 123 9.24 -5.01 -8.45
C LYS A 123 7.99 -4.38 -7.82
N LEU A 124 6.99 -5.19 -7.47
CA LEU A 124 5.80 -4.74 -6.76
C LEU A 124 6.15 -4.15 -5.40
N ALA A 125 7.00 -4.82 -4.62
CA ALA A 125 7.45 -4.32 -3.33
C ALA A 125 8.21 -2.99 -3.45
N ARG A 126 9.08 -2.86 -4.48
CA ARG A 126 9.88 -1.65 -4.71
C ARG A 126 9.14 -0.49 -5.33
N CYS A 127 8.03 -0.72 -6.02
CA CYS A 127 7.23 0.36 -6.61
C CYS A 127 6.26 0.99 -5.60
N ALA A 128 6.07 0.39 -4.43
CA ALA A 128 5.19 0.91 -3.41
C ALA A 128 5.80 2.13 -2.71
N ASP A 129 5.09 3.24 -2.70
CA ASP A 129 5.34 4.35 -1.78
C ASP A 129 4.65 4.09 -0.44
N ILE A 130 3.58 3.30 -0.45
CA ILE A 130 2.79 2.87 0.71
C ILE A 130 2.27 1.46 0.46
N ILE A 131 2.24 0.66 1.53
CA ILE A 131 1.44 -0.57 1.58
C ILE A 131 0.25 -0.35 2.51
N LEU A 132 -0.96 -0.51 1.97
CA LEU A 132 -2.21 -0.40 2.73
C LEU A 132 -2.92 -1.75 2.75
N VAL A 133 -3.16 -2.28 3.95
CA VAL A 133 -3.90 -3.54 4.16
C VAL A 133 -5.29 -3.22 4.67
N ALA A 134 -6.31 -3.32 3.82
CA ALA A 134 -7.70 -3.02 4.17
C ALA A 134 -8.73 -3.89 3.43
N PRO A 135 -9.51 -4.71 4.12
CA PRO A 135 -9.41 -5.03 5.54
C PRO A 135 -8.21 -5.93 5.88
N ALA A 136 -7.74 -5.88 7.13
CA ALA A 136 -6.76 -6.79 7.68
C ALA A 136 -7.43 -7.78 8.65
N SER A 137 -7.47 -9.06 8.29
CA SER A 137 -8.01 -10.12 9.14
C SER A 137 -7.03 -10.50 10.25
N ALA A 138 -7.53 -11.11 11.33
CA ALA A 138 -6.68 -11.63 12.41
C ALA A 138 -5.63 -12.62 11.90
N ASN A 139 -6.01 -13.50 10.96
CA ASN A 139 -5.07 -14.45 10.33
C ASN A 139 -3.92 -13.70 9.63
N PHE A 140 -4.23 -12.66 8.86
CA PHE A 140 -3.20 -11.90 8.17
C PHE A 140 -2.27 -11.16 9.13
N ILE A 141 -2.83 -10.52 10.17
CA ILE A 141 -2.07 -9.86 11.24
C ILE A 141 -1.14 -10.85 11.93
N SER A 142 -1.63 -12.05 12.24
CA SER A 142 -0.82 -13.11 12.85
C SER A 142 0.33 -13.57 11.94
N LYS A 143 0.09 -13.76 10.65
CA LYS A 143 1.11 -14.14 9.68
C LYS A 143 2.24 -13.11 9.62
N ILE A 144 1.92 -11.84 9.43
CA ILE A 144 2.95 -10.79 9.32
C ILE A 144 3.68 -10.54 10.65
N ALA A 145 3.00 -10.69 11.80
CA ALA A 145 3.63 -10.62 13.12
C ALA A 145 4.65 -11.75 13.34
N SER A 146 4.41 -12.92 12.75
CA SER A 146 5.30 -14.08 12.77
C SER A 146 6.38 -14.05 11.69
N GLY A 147 6.36 -13.08 10.76
CA GLY A 147 7.32 -12.98 9.67
C GLY A 147 7.11 -14.03 8.59
N MET A 148 5.90 -14.52 8.40
CA MET A 148 5.59 -15.48 7.34
C MET A 148 5.67 -14.82 5.96
N SER A 149 6.14 -15.61 4.97
CA SER A 149 6.26 -15.23 3.55
C SER A 149 5.77 -16.38 2.68
N ASN A 150 4.55 -16.86 2.95
CA ASN A 150 3.98 -18.03 2.31
C ASN A 150 2.94 -17.70 1.22
N ASP A 151 2.69 -16.42 0.99
CA ASP A 151 1.83 -15.92 -0.08
C ASP A 151 2.38 -14.55 -0.58
N LEU A 152 1.87 -14.09 -1.74
CA LEU A 152 2.31 -12.85 -2.35
C LEU A 152 2.21 -11.66 -1.38
N SER A 153 1.10 -11.53 -0.66
CA SER A 153 0.82 -10.39 0.21
C SER A 153 1.82 -10.28 1.38
N THR A 154 2.11 -11.42 2.02
CA THR A 154 3.08 -11.49 3.13
C THR A 154 4.51 -11.30 2.63
N THR A 155 4.83 -11.82 1.45
CA THR A 155 6.14 -11.63 0.80
C THR A 155 6.39 -10.17 0.44
N LEU A 156 5.39 -9.47 -0.10
CA LEU A 156 5.48 -8.05 -0.42
C LEU A 156 5.80 -7.20 0.81
N ILE A 157 5.15 -7.48 1.93
CA ILE A 157 5.41 -6.75 3.19
C ILE A 157 6.84 -6.95 3.67
N LEU A 158 7.38 -8.18 3.58
CA LEU A 158 8.77 -8.44 3.99
C LEU A 158 9.80 -7.87 3.03
N ALA A 159 9.48 -7.77 1.74
CA ALA A 159 10.40 -7.30 0.70
C ALA A 159 10.36 -5.77 0.51
N SER A 160 9.41 -5.07 1.11
CA SER A 160 9.23 -3.63 0.92
C SER A 160 9.84 -2.81 2.06
N GLU A 161 10.40 -1.66 1.70
CA GLU A 161 10.82 -0.60 2.63
C GLU A 161 9.72 0.46 2.84
N ALA A 162 8.61 0.36 2.11
CA ALA A 162 7.51 1.31 2.21
C ALA A 162 6.79 1.20 3.57
N PRO A 163 6.29 2.32 4.12
CA PRO A 163 5.49 2.30 5.34
C PRO A 163 4.23 1.46 5.14
N VAL A 164 3.93 0.62 6.13
CA VAL A 164 2.77 -0.29 6.11
C VAL A 164 1.68 0.24 7.03
N TYR A 165 0.48 0.33 6.48
CA TYR A 165 -0.73 0.74 7.19
C TYR A 165 -1.71 -0.44 7.22
N ILE A 166 -2.20 -0.76 8.40
CA ILE A 166 -3.07 -1.91 8.66
C ILE A 166 -4.41 -1.41 9.16
N CYS A 167 -5.49 -1.78 8.47
CA CYS A 167 -6.88 -1.47 8.86
C CYS A 167 -7.56 -2.76 9.33
N PRO A 168 -7.56 -3.07 10.64
CA PRO A 168 -8.14 -4.29 11.16
C PRO A 168 -9.65 -4.33 10.97
N ALA A 169 -10.16 -5.53 10.66
CA ALA A 169 -11.59 -5.83 10.69
C ALA A 169 -11.78 -7.30 11.03
N MET A 170 -12.44 -7.57 12.16
CA MET A 170 -12.68 -8.92 12.68
C MET A 170 -13.78 -8.90 13.74
N ASN A 171 -14.26 -10.05 14.14
CA ASN A 171 -15.18 -10.17 15.26
C ASN A 171 -14.61 -9.52 16.55
N PRO A 172 -15.44 -8.89 17.43
CA PRO A 172 -14.97 -8.24 18.64
C PRO A 172 -14.17 -9.16 19.60
N SER A 173 -14.60 -10.42 19.74
CA SER A 173 -13.90 -11.39 20.57
C SER A 173 -12.52 -11.75 19.98
N MET A 174 -12.39 -11.81 18.65
CA MET A 174 -11.10 -11.98 17.99
C MET A 174 -10.19 -10.77 18.19
N TRP A 175 -10.76 -9.57 18.16
CA TRP A 175 -9.99 -8.34 18.40
C TRP A 175 -9.46 -8.27 19.82
N SER A 176 -10.31 -8.54 20.82
CA SER A 176 -9.93 -8.50 22.24
C SER A 176 -9.07 -9.69 22.70
N ASN A 177 -8.92 -10.73 21.86
CA ASN A 177 -8.11 -11.88 22.17
C ASN A 177 -6.65 -11.51 22.42
N THR A 178 -6.08 -12.03 23.51
CA THR A 178 -4.71 -11.73 23.98
C THR A 178 -3.69 -11.93 22.87
N VAL A 179 -3.75 -13.03 22.13
CA VAL A 179 -2.83 -13.33 21.02
C VAL A 179 -2.93 -12.27 19.91
N THR A 180 -4.13 -11.81 19.59
CA THR A 180 -4.33 -10.73 18.60
C THR A 180 -3.69 -9.44 19.08
N GLN A 181 -3.91 -9.06 20.35
CA GLN A 181 -3.35 -7.84 20.92
C GLN A 181 -1.82 -7.90 21.05
N GLU A 182 -1.25 -9.05 21.37
CA GLU A 182 0.20 -9.28 21.37
C GLU A 182 0.78 -9.10 19.97
N ASN A 183 0.16 -9.67 18.93
CA ASN A 183 0.58 -9.51 17.55
C ASN A 183 0.54 -8.03 17.12
N ILE A 184 -0.51 -7.29 17.47
CA ILE A 184 -0.64 -5.86 17.19
C ILE A 184 0.46 -5.07 17.91
N LYS A 185 0.72 -5.34 19.21
CA LYS A 185 1.79 -4.70 19.96
C LYS A 185 3.15 -4.96 19.32
N LYS A 186 3.42 -6.19 18.90
CA LYS A 186 4.64 -6.60 18.22
C LYS A 186 4.81 -5.88 16.86
N LEU A 187 3.74 -5.74 16.08
CA LEU A 187 3.80 -5.01 14.81
C LEU A 187 4.00 -3.51 15.02
N LYS A 188 3.32 -2.91 16.01
CA LYS A 188 3.53 -1.50 16.37
C LYS A 188 4.97 -1.22 16.76
N SER A 189 5.62 -2.10 17.52
CA SER A 189 7.04 -1.96 17.88
C SER A 189 7.99 -2.10 16.68
N ARG A 190 7.51 -2.62 15.56
CA ARG A 190 8.21 -2.72 14.26
C ARG A 190 7.79 -1.65 13.25
N SER A 191 7.25 -0.53 13.75
CA SER A 191 6.84 0.63 12.94
C SER A 191 5.68 0.38 11.97
N PHE A 192 4.86 -0.66 12.19
CA PHE A 192 3.61 -0.80 11.46
C PHE A 192 2.54 0.15 12.01
N ASN A 193 1.83 0.83 11.12
CA ASN A 193 0.79 1.78 11.47
C ASN A 193 -0.58 1.11 11.48
N PHE A 194 -1.43 1.43 12.46
CA PHE A 194 -2.77 0.88 12.57
C PHE A 194 -3.82 1.98 12.48
N ILE A 195 -4.87 1.73 11.67
CA ILE A 195 -6.01 2.61 11.49
C ILE A 195 -7.27 1.85 11.93
N GLY A 196 -7.81 2.19 13.08
CA GLY A 196 -8.92 1.46 13.69
C GLY A 196 -8.49 0.20 14.47
N PRO A 197 -9.40 -0.81 14.64
CA PRO A 197 -10.77 -0.84 14.13
C PRO A 197 -11.70 0.16 14.83
N GLU A 198 -12.90 0.36 14.26
CA GLU A 198 -13.93 1.18 14.88
C GLU A 198 -14.89 0.34 15.72
N GLU A 199 -15.44 0.98 16.76
CA GLU A 199 -16.47 0.40 17.58
C GLU A 199 -17.82 0.40 16.85
N GLY A 200 -18.62 -0.63 17.04
CA GLY A 200 -19.95 -0.74 16.48
C GLY A 200 -20.45 -2.16 16.39
N LEU A 201 -21.63 -2.31 15.80
CA LEU A 201 -22.25 -3.62 15.57
C LEU A 201 -21.50 -4.36 14.45
N SER A 202 -21.03 -5.55 14.74
CA SER A 202 -20.39 -6.43 13.75
C SER A 202 -21.42 -7.10 12.84
N ALA A 203 -20.98 -7.70 11.74
CA ALA A 203 -21.85 -8.50 10.87
C ALA A 203 -22.47 -9.72 11.58
N CYS A 204 -21.88 -10.16 12.71
CA CYS A 204 -22.41 -11.25 13.54
C CYS A 204 -23.39 -10.79 14.61
N GLY A 205 -23.74 -9.49 14.67
CA GLY A 205 -24.64 -8.93 15.68
C GLY A 205 -23.99 -8.63 17.02
N GLU A 206 -22.66 -8.73 17.14
CA GLU A 206 -21.92 -8.40 18.36
C GLU A 206 -21.45 -6.94 18.32
N PHE A 207 -21.56 -6.23 19.44
CA PHE A 207 -21.09 -4.86 19.59
C PHE A 207 -19.65 -4.82 20.15
N GLY A 208 -18.81 -3.95 19.58
CA GLY A 208 -17.44 -3.75 20.04
C GLY A 208 -16.51 -3.27 18.94
N PHE A 209 -15.20 -3.24 19.24
CA PHE A 209 -14.17 -2.90 18.26
C PHE A 209 -14.01 -4.02 17.23
N SER A 210 -14.55 -3.83 16.06
CA SER A 210 -14.66 -4.90 15.05
C SER A 210 -14.67 -4.40 13.61
N ARG A 211 -15.12 -3.16 13.39
CA ARG A 211 -15.44 -2.65 12.06
C ARG A 211 -14.22 -2.04 11.40
N LEU A 212 -14.09 -2.31 10.10
CA LEU A 212 -13.16 -1.55 9.27
C LEU A 212 -13.45 -0.05 9.42
N SER A 213 -12.42 0.73 9.65
CA SER A 213 -12.52 2.18 9.72
C SER A 213 -13.23 2.76 8.51
N ASP A 214 -13.89 3.87 8.71
CA ASP A 214 -14.56 4.61 7.63
C ASP A 214 -13.56 4.96 6.53
N THR A 215 -14.04 4.89 5.28
CA THR A 215 -13.22 5.16 4.08
C THR A 215 -12.53 6.52 4.16
N GLN A 216 -13.27 7.57 4.57
CA GLN A 216 -12.72 8.92 4.65
C GLN A 216 -11.62 9.02 5.72
N LYS A 217 -11.79 8.35 6.84
CA LYS A 217 -10.78 8.30 7.92
C LYS A 217 -9.49 7.61 7.48
N ILE A 218 -9.61 6.50 6.74
CA ILE A 218 -8.45 5.79 6.17
C ILE A 218 -7.69 6.73 5.23
N ILE A 219 -8.40 7.38 4.31
CA ILE A 219 -7.81 8.29 3.34
C ILE A 219 -7.11 9.47 4.03
N SER A 220 -7.81 10.16 4.92
CA SER A 220 -7.27 11.33 5.63
C SER A 220 -6.02 10.96 6.44
N PHE A 221 -5.99 9.78 7.05
CA PHE A 221 -4.83 9.31 7.81
C PHE A 221 -3.62 9.08 6.89
N ILE A 222 -3.83 8.45 5.74
CA ILE A 222 -2.77 8.19 4.75
C ILE A 222 -2.23 9.51 4.20
N GLU A 223 -3.10 10.46 3.80
CA GLU A 223 -2.68 11.77 3.27
C GLU A 223 -1.87 12.57 4.29
N GLN A 224 -2.31 12.63 5.55
CA GLN A 224 -1.55 13.28 6.63
C GLN A 224 -0.17 12.66 6.85
N SER A 225 -0.09 11.33 6.76
CA SER A 225 1.17 10.60 6.91
C SER A 225 2.15 10.90 5.79
N ILE A 226 1.64 10.99 4.56
CA ILE A 226 2.45 11.34 3.38
C ILE A 226 2.99 12.77 3.48
N THR A 227 2.17 13.71 3.90
CA THR A 227 2.57 15.11 4.08
C THR A 227 3.67 15.23 5.13
N LYS A 228 3.58 14.49 6.23
CA LYS A 228 4.64 14.47 7.26
C LYS A 228 5.95 13.88 6.74
N LEU A 229 5.90 12.79 5.96
CA LEU A 229 7.10 12.19 5.38
C LEU A 229 7.80 13.12 4.40
N SER A 230 7.07 13.91 3.63
CA SER A 230 7.65 14.90 2.71
C SER A 230 8.33 16.07 3.43
N LEU A 231 7.91 16.39 4.66
CA LEU A 231 8.52 17.48 5.46
C LEU A 231 9.79 17.05 6.21
N ILE A 232 10.01 15.76 6.42
CA ILE A 232 11.19 15.22 7.13
C ILE A 232 12.39 15.04 6.18
N HIS A 233 12.15 15.00 4.89
CA HIS A 233 13.19 14.85 3.86
C HIS A 233 13.63 16.19 3.22
N ILE A 234 13.28 17.32 3.82
CA ILE A 234 13.80 18.65 3.53
C ILE A 234 14.81 19.06 4.60
#